data_e34d0b6a55ca9641ca902737e822ba79
#
_entry.id   e34d0b6a55ca9641ca902737e822ba79
#
_cell.length_a   1.000
_cell.length_b   1.000
_cell.length_c   1.000
_cell.angle_alpha   90.00
_cell.angle_beta   90.00
_cell.angle_gamma   90.00
#
_symmetry.space_group_name_H-M   'P 1'
#
loop_
_entity.id
_entity.type
_entity.pdbx_description
1 polymer ?
#
loop_
_entity_poly.entity_id
_entity_poly.type
_entity_poly.pdbx_seq_one_letter_code
_entity_poly.pdbx_strand_id
1 'polypeptide(L)'
;MEYMTPNFTKDMVKTHKILIPNMAVTQFRLMQAALASEGYQTEVLGNCGSEVAQLGLKYVHNDTCYPALLVIGQFLDALNSGKYDLEHTALLITQTGGGCRASNYIKLLRKALVKAGYGNIPVASLNFSGLEKGSGLPLTLPLLRKVIASIFYGDMLVALRSQTYPYEDRRGDADAMTEKWISTIQGWIRGDKNYSAHDMKKRFYDIAADYATIPITRVPKVKVGVVGEIYVKYSPLGNNDLEKFLESQDCEVNLPGLMGFVEYCVANYRLDIDLYGGNKLVAGGADKFLGWLDSIGCASYDAMRKYGFYAPGSFRELMKKPEGIISLGAKMGEGWLLTAEMIELVEGGYGNIVCAQPFGCLPNHIVGKGMINKIRALHPDANITPVDYDPSATRVNQENRIKLMLAVAREKLDTPIAPIRPLTAEELAGGAPQVVTTVQ
;
A
#
# COMPACT_ATOMS: atom_id res chain seq x y z
N MET A 1 -34.04 -9.35 -11.35
CA MET A 1 -34.05 -8.20 -10.44
C MET A 1 -32.62 -7.69 -10.31
N GLU A 2 -32.39 -6.46 -10.73
CA GLU A 2 -31.09 -5.84 -10.59
C GLU A 2 -30.92 -5.41 -9.12
N TYR A 3 -29.86 -5.85 -8.46
CA TYR A 3 -29.53 -5.49 -7.09
C TYR A 3 -29.05 -4.03 -7.06
N MET A 4 -29.97 -3.08 -6.91
CA MET A 4 -29.69 -1.66 -6.90
C MET A 4 -29.74 -1.13 -5.47
N THR A 5 -28.67 -0.45 -5.06
CA THR A 5 -28.68 0.43 -3.88
C THR A 5 -28.69 1.87 -4.36
N PRO A 6 -29.12 2.86 -3.54
CA PRO A 6 -29.03 4.26 -3.90
C PRO A 6 -27.60 4.67 -4.25
N ASN A 7 -27.46 5.59 -5.20
CA ASN A 7 -26.18 6.23 -5.46
C ASN A 7 -25.95 7.35 -4.43
N PHE A 8 -24.69 7.56 -4.06
CA PHE A 8 -24.31 8.70 -3.24
C PHE A 8 -24.46 10.00 -4.04
N THR A 9 -25.14 11.00 -3.47
CA THR A 9 -25.41 12.29 -4.11
C THR A 9 -24.69 13.44 -3.43
N LYS A 10 -24.61 14.59 -4.10
CA LYS A 10 -23.98 15.80 -3.53
C LYS A 10 -24.62 16.29 -2.24
N ASP A 11 -25.92 16.13 -2.10
CA ASP A 11 -26.65 16.56 -0.90
C ASP A 11 -26.29 15.70 0.33
N MET A 12 -25.93 14.43 0.10
CA MET A 12 -25.51 13.50 1.13
C MET A 12 -24.16 13.86 1.75
N VAL A 13 -23.33 14.67 1.10
CA VAL A 13 -22.01 15.11 1.62
C VAL A 13 -22.14 15.75 3.01
N LYS A 14 -23.21 16.51 3.23
CA LYS A 14 -23.43 17.24 4.49
C LYS A 14 -24.09 16.42 5.59
N THR A 15 -24.80 15.36 5.22
CA THR A 15 -25.69 14.60 6.12
C THR A 15 -25.20 13.18 6.39
N HIS A 16 -24.42 12.58 5.49
CA HIS A 16 -24.03 11.19 5.61
C HIS A 16 -22.57 11.05 6.04
N LYS A 17 -22.34 10.10 6.93
CA LYS A 17 -21.00 9.59 7.25
C LYS A 17 -20.63 8.50 6.24
N ILE A 18 -19.49 8.63 5.61
CA ILE A 18 -18.98 7.68 4.62
C ILE A 18 -18.00 6.72 5.30
N LEU A 19 -18.33 5.44 5.31
CA LEU A 19 -17.44 4.38 5.80
C LEU A 19 -16.50 3.92 4.68
N ILE A 20 -15.22 3.78 5.01
CA ILE A 20 -14.16 3.42 4.09
C ILE A 20 -13.47 2.15 4.63
N PRO A 21 -13.32 1.07 3.84
CA PRO A 21 -12.59 -0.11 4.29
C PRO A 21 -11.12 0.24 4.48
N ASN A 22 -10.50 -0.33 5.50
CA ASN A 22 -9.10 -0.07 5.77
C ASN A 22 -8.19 -0.98 4.93
N MET A 23 -7.14 -0.38 4.36
CA MET A 23 -6.09 -1.10 3.67
C MET A 23 -4.72 -0.62 4.17
N ALA A 24 -4.21 0.47 3.65
CA ALA A 24 -2.94 1.07 4.05
C ALA A 24 -3.20 2.11 5.17
N VAL A 25 -3.01 1.69 6.42
CA VAL A 25 -3.48 2.44 7.61
C VAL A 25 -2.99 3.88 7.63
N THR A 26 -1.70 4.11 7.46
CA THR A 26 -1.09 5.45 7.51
C THR A 26 -1.59 6.33 6.37
N GLN A 27 -1.57 5.82 5.14
CA GLN A 27 -2.01 6.56 3.96
C GLN A 27 -3.51 6.88 4.04
N PHE A 28 -4.34 5.92 4.47
CA PHE A 28 -5.78 6.14 4.61
C PHE A 28 -6.14 7.17 5.69
N ARG A 29 -5.41 7.21 6.80
CA ARG A 29 -5.58 8.25 7.82
C ARG A 29 -5.27 9.65 7.26
N LEU A 30 -4.28 9.78 6.38
CA LEU A 30 -3.96 11.04 5.71
C LEU A 30 -4.98 11.39 4.62
N MET A 31 -5.41 10.42 3.81
CA MET A 31 -6.46 10.61 2.81
C MET A 31 -7.81 10.98 3.44
N GLN A 32 -8.11 10.47 4.63
CA GLN A 32 -9.29 10.89 5.40
C GLN A 32 -9.25 12.40 5.70
N ALA A 33 -8.08 12.96 6.03
CA ALA A 33 -7.95 14.41 6.22
C ALA A 33 -8.16 15.20 4.92
N ALA A 34 -7.75 14.64 3.77
CA ALA A 34 -8.01 15.24 2.46
C ALA A 34 -9.52 15.27 2.14
N LEU A 35 -10.23 14.18 2.38
CA LEU A 35 -11.69 14.14 2.21
C LEU A 35 -12.39 15.09 3.17
N ALA A 36 -11.97 15.14 4.43
CA ALA A 36 -12.54 16.06 5.42
C ALA A 36 -12.35 17.53 5.05
N SER A 37 -11.24 17.91 4.41
CA SER A 37 -10.98 19.28 3.92
C SER A 37 -11.93 19.71 2.80
N GLU A 38 -12.53 18.75 2.09
CA GLU A 38 -13.55 18.98 1.06
C GLU A 38 -15.00 18.85 1.61
N GLY A 39 -15.16 18.74 2.93
CA GLY A 39 -16.44 18.68 3.61
C GLY A 39 -17.05 17.30 3.77
N TYR A 40 -16.35 16.22 3.39
CA TYR A 40 -16.84 14.85 3.57
C TYR A 40 -16.64 14.39 5.03
N GLN A 41 -17.69 13.83 5.61
CA GLN A 41 -17.62 13.14 6.89
C GLN A 41 -17.25 11.68 6.64
N THR A 42 -16.03 11.30 6.94
CA THR A 42 -15.52 9.95 6.63
C THR A 42 -15.00 9.24 7.88
N GLU A 43 -15.14 7.92 7.90
CA GLU A 43 -14.52 7.05 8.90
C GLU A 43 -13.85 5.86 8.21
N VAL A 44 -12.56 5.70 8.46
CA VAL A 44 -11.82 4.51 8.03
C VAL A 44 -12.10 3.41 9.04
N LEU A 45 -12.63 2.27 8.58
CA LEU A 45 -13.02 1.16 9.43
C LEU A 45 -11.81 0.49 10.06
N GLY A 46 -11.91 0.18 11.35
CA GLY A 46 -10.87 -0.53 12.11
C GLY A 46 -11.29 -1.91 12.60
N ASN A 47 -12.53 -2.33 12.28
CA ASN A 47 -13.03 -3.63 12.67
C ASN A 47 -12.26 -4.76 11.94
N CYS A 48 -11.90 -5.77 12.68
CA CYS A 48 -11.12 -6.92 12.24
C CYS A 48 -11.59 -8.16 12.99
N GLY A 49 -11.13 -9.34 12.57
CA GLY A 49 -11.50 -10.60 13.21
C GLY A 49 -12.11 -11.61 12.23
N SER A 50 -12.35 -12.81 12.72
CA SER A 50 -12.90 -13.93 11.94
C SER A 50 -14.33 -13.67 11.45
N GLU A 51 -15.10 -12.90 12.21
CA GLU A 51 -16.49 -12.51 11.90
C GLU A 51 -16.58 -11.77 10.57
N VAL A 52 -15.60 -10.90 10.29
CA VAL A 52 -15.53 -10.17 9.02
C VAL A 52 -15.44 -11.13 7.83
N ALA A 53 -14.56 -12.11 7.89
CA ALA A 53 -14.42 -13.11 6.83
C ALA A 53 -15.69 -13.97 6.69
N GLN A 54 -16.31 -14.36 7.81
CA GLN A 54 -17.55 -15.16 7.82
C GLN A 54 -18.73 -14.40 7.22
N LEU A 55 -18.87 -13.09 7.51
CA LEU A 55 -19.89 -12.25 6.88
C LEU A 55 -19.64 -12.11 5.37
N GLY A 56 -18.40 -11.95 4.96
CA GLY A 56 -18.03 -11.98 3.55
C GLY A 56 -18.46 -13.30 2.87
N LEU A 57 -18.12 -14.44 3.43
CA LEU A 57 -18.52 -15.75 2.91
C LEU A 57 -20.03 -15.95 2.86
N LYS A 58 -20.77 -15.45 3.86
CA LYS A 58 -22.22 -15.58 3.92
C LYS A 58 -22.95 -14.82 2.82
N TYR A 59 -22.47 -13.65 2.45
CA TYR A 59 -23.20 -12.73 1.57
C TYR A 59 -22.57 -12.56 0.17
N VAL A 60 -21.31 -12.96 0.02
CA VAL A 60 -20.59 -12.98 -1.27
C VAL A 60 -20.37 -14.43 -1.68
N HIS A 61 -20.05 -14.64 -2.94
CA HIS A 61 -19.76 -15.98 -3.46
C HIS A 61 -18.33 -16.41 -3.05
N ASN A 62 -18.17 -17.67 -2.59
CA ASN A 62 -16.88 -18.19 -2.14
C ASN A 62 -15.82 -18.31 -3.25
N ASP A 63 -16.22 -18.31 -4.53
CA ASP A 63 -15.30 -18.26 -5.69
C ASP A 63 -14.75 -16.86 -5.96
N THR A 64 -15.16 -15.86 -5.16
CA THR A 64 -14.61 -14.50 -5.26
C THR A 64 -13.24 -14.45 -4.58
N CYS A 65 -12.39 -13.52 -5.02
CA CYS A 65 -11.09 -13.35 -4.38
C CYS A 65 -11.22 -12.91 -2.91
N TYR A 66 -10.28 -13.35 -2.08
CA TYR A 66 -10.28 -13.10 -0.63
C TYR A 66 -10.42 -11.60 -0.24
N PRO A 67 -9.76 -10.63 -0.90
CA PRO A 67 -9.97 -9.22 -0.59
C PRO A 67 -11.42 -8.76 -0.73
N ALA A 68 -12.16 -9.25 -1.74
CA ALA A 68 -13.57 -8.92 -1.90
C ALA A 68 -14.42 -9.40 -0.72
N LEU A 69 -14.12 -10.59 -0.21
CA LEU A 69 -14.80 -11.14 0.97
C LEU A 69 -14.57 -10.26 2.19
N LEU A 70 -13.31 -9.86 2.42
CA LEU A 70 -12.94 -9.05 3.58
C LEU A 70 -13.50 -7.64 3.51
N VAL A 71 -13.37 -6.96 2.38
CA VAL A 71 -13.89 -5.59 2.21
C VAL A 71 -15.40 -5.54 2.41
N ILE A 72 -16.14 -6.47 1.80
CA ILE A 72 -17.60 -6.53 1.93
C ILE A 72 -18.01 -6.98 3.34
N GLY A 73 -17.30 -7.96 3.89
CA GLY A 73 -17.52 -8.43 5.26
C GLY A 73 -17.27 -7.31 6.29
N GLN A 74 -16.23 -6.49 6.10
CA GLN A 74 -15.92 -5.35 6.97
C GLN A 74 -17.03 -4.30 6.99
N PHE A 75 -17.61 -4.00 5.83
CA PHE A 75 -18.78 -3.13 5.77
C PHE A 75 -19.99 -3.73 6.48
N LEU A 76 -20.29 -5.00 6.23
CA LEU A 76 -21.46 -5.65 6.85
C LEU A 76 -21.30 -5.77 8.37
N ASP A 77 -20.09 -6.07 8.85
CA ASP A 77 -19.78 -6.12 10.28
C ASP A 77 -19.95 -4.72 10.92
N ALA A 78 -19.45 -3.68 10.27
CA ALA A 78 -19.65 -2.31 10.72
C ALA A 78 -21.15 -1.92 10.80
N LEU A 79 -21.94 -2.25 9.77
CA LEU A 79 -23.38 -1.97 9.75
C LEU A 79 -24.15 -2.77 10.82
N ASN A 80 -23.74 -4.02 11.10
CA ASN A 80 -24.32 -4.87 12.15
C ASN A 80 -23.99 -4.41 13.57
N SER A 81 -22.94 -3.59 13.74
CA SER A 81 -22.42 -3.18 15.07
C SER A 81 -23.37 -2.31 15.89
N GLY A 82 -24.39 -1.73 15.26
CA GLY A 82 -25.28 -0.72 15.90
C GLY A 82 -24.62 0.63 16.19
N LYS A 83 -23.36 0.83 15.81
CA LYS A 83 -22.59 2.06 16.04
C LYS A 83 -23.01 3.21 15.12
N TYR A 84 -23.59 2.89 13.96
CA TYR A 84 -23.83 3.85 12.89
C TYR A 84 -25.34 4.10 12.70
N ASP A 85 -25.70 5.37 12.47
CA ASP A 85 -27.02 5.73 12.00
C ASP A 85 -27.17 5.34 10.54
N LEU A 86 -27.96 4.29 10.28
CA LEU A 86 -28.11 3.70 8.95
C LEU A 86 -28.80 4.63 7.95
N GLU A 87 -29.62 5.59 8.42
CA GLU A 87 -30.28 6.57 7.55
C GLU A 87 -29.30 7.62 7.03
N HIS A 88 -28.22 7.87 7.78
CA HIS A 88 -27.17 8.84 7.44
C HIS A 88 -25.79 8.18 7.23
N THR A 89 -25.77 6.93 6.81
CA THR A 89 -24.52 6.21 6.50
C THR A 89 -24.44 5.92 5.01
N ALA A 90 -23.24 6.09 4.44
CA ALA A 90 -22.90 5.70 3.08
C ALA A 90 -21.59 4.90 3.07
N LEU A 91 -21.35 4.12 2.03
CA LEU A 91 -20.13 3.32 1.88
C LEU A 91 -19.30 3.82 0.69
N LEU A 92 -17.98 3.81 0.81
CA LEU A 92 -17.07 4.15 -0.27
C LEU A 92 -16.22 2.96 -0.64
N ILE A 93 -16.22 2.60 -1.94
CA ILE A 93 -15.39 1.53 -2.48
C ILE A 93 -14.69 2.01 -3.76
N THR A 94 -13.50 1.48 -4.04
CA THR A 94 -12.79 1.75 -5.28
C THR A 94 -13.22 0.77 -6.38
N GLN A 95 -13.20 1.22 -7.64
CA GLN A 95 -13.41 0.41 -8.82
C GLN A 95 -12.25 0.63 -9.80
N THR A 96 -11.38 -0.38 -9.93
CA THR A 96 -10.14 -0.25 -10.69
C THR A 96 -10.32 -0.45 -12.20
N GLY A 97 -11.30 -1.24 -12.63
CA GLY A 97 -11.46 -1.62 -14.04
C GLY A 97 -10.53 -2.75 -14.49
N GLY A 98 -10.55 -3.06 -15.79
CA GLY A 98 -9.71 -4.09 -16.39
C GLY A 98 -10.09 -5.53 -16.06
N GLY A 99 -9.14 -6.45 -16.20
CA GLY A 99 -9.36 -7.90 -16.04
C GLY A 99 -9.32 -8.40 -14.59
N CYS A 100 -9.06 -7.52 -13.62
CA CYS A 100 -9.09 -7.85 -12.19
C CYS A 100 -10.52 -7.88 -11.66
N ARG A 101 -10.81 -8.78 -10.72
CA ARG A 101 -12.13 -8.90 -10.06
C ARG A 101 -12.51 -7.65 -9.25
N ALA A 102 -11.56 -6.81 -8.86
CA ALA A 102 -11.80 -5.52 -8.19
C ALA A 102 -12.67 -4.56 -9.01
N SER A 103 -12.71 -4.72 -10.34
CA SER A 103 -13.64 -3.99 -11.21
C SER A 103 -15.12 -4.27 -10.90
N ASN A 104 -15.43 -5.39 -10.25
CA ASN A 104 -16.79 -5.83 -9.93
C ASN A 104 -17.15 -5.76 -8.44
N TYR A 105 -16.25 -5.32 -7.56
CA TYR A 105 -16.50 -5.28 -6.11
C TYR A 105 -17.73 -4.45 -5.75
N ILE A 106 -17.98 -3.34 -6.43
CA ILE A 106 -19.15 -2.50 -6.18
C ILE A 106 -20.48 -3.24 -6.41
N LYS A 107 -20.57 -4.06 -7.48
CA LYS A 107 -21.78 -4.85 -7.75
C LYS A 107 -21.96 -5.98 -6.75
N LEU A 108 -20.84 -6.60 -6.34
CA LEU A 108 -20.86 -7.61 -5.29
C LEU A 108 -21.29 -7.02 -3.94
N LEU A 109 -20.78 -5.83 -3.60
CA LEU A 109 -21.20 -5.10 -2.39
C LEU A 109 -22.69 -4.78 -2.41
N ARG A 110 -23.20 -4.20 -3.48
CA ARG A 110 -24.64 -3.88 -3.62
C ARG A 110 -25.52 -5.14 -3.47
N LYS A 111 -25.12 -6.24 -4.10
CA LYS A 111 -25.79 -7.53 -3.96
C LYS A 111 -25.79 -8.02 -2.50
N ALA A 112 -24.64 -7.91 -1.83
CA ALA A 112 -24.50 -8.31 -0.43
C ALA A 112 -25.35 -7.45 0.49
N LEU A 113 -25.37 -6.12 0.30
CA LEU A 113 -26.20 -5.18 1.06
C LEU A 113 -27.68 -5.51 0.95
N VAL A 114 -28.19 -5.72 -0.27
CA VAL A 114 -29.59 -6.10 -0.48
C VAL A 114 -29.93 -7.42 0.23
N LYS A 115 -29.07 -8.42 0.11
CA LYS A 115 -29.26 -9.72 0.78
C LYS A 115 -29.20 -9.62 2.31
N ALA A 116 -28.40 -8.71 2.84
CA ALA A 116 -28.25 -8.49 4.28
C ALA A 116 -29.33 -7.55 4.89
N GLY A 117 -30.24 -7.03 4.08
CA GLY A 117 -31.29 -6.10 4.53
C GLY A 117 -30.88 -4.63 4.54
N TYR A 118 -29.70 -4.29 3.99
CA TYR A 118 -29.13 -2.93 3.91
C TYR A 118 -29.26 -2.30 2.53
N GLY A 119 -30.26 -2.69 1.75
CA GLY A 119 -30.45 -2.21 0.37
C GLY A 119 -30.65 -0.71 0.22
N ASN A 120 -30.97 0.01 1.29
CA ASN A 120 -31.14 1.47 1.31
C ASN A 120 -29.85 2.25 1.54
N ILE A 121 -28.73 1.58 1.88
CA ILE A 121 -27.44 2.24 2.14
C ILE A 121 -26.83 2.72 0.81
N PRO A 122 -26.54 4.03 0.66
CA PRO A 122 -25.89 4.56 -0.52
C PRO A 122 -24.45 4.06 -0.67
N VAL A 123 -24.06 3.71 -1.90
CA VAL A 123 -22.69 3.31 -2.22
C VAL A 123 -22.06 4.32 -3.16
N ALA A 124 -21.00 4.96 -2.71
CA ALA A 124 -20.12 5.79 -3.52
C ALA A 124 -18.98 4.96 -4.13
N SER A 125 -18.56 5.30 -5.33
CA SER A 125 -17.42 4.67 -6.00
C SER A 125 -16.37 5.69 -6.38
N LEU A 126 -15.11 5.42 -6.04
CA LEU A 126 -13.98 6.05 -6.69
C LEU A 126 -13.70 5.28 -7.98
N ASN A 127 -14.29 5.77 -9.06
CA ASN A 127 -14.28 5.11 -10.36
C ASN A 127 -13.25 5.73 -11.28
N PHE A 128 -12.08 5.10 -11.36
CA PHE A 128 -11.01 5.51 -12.28
C PHE A 128 -11.21 5.00 -13.72
N SER A 129 -12.11 4.03 -13.92
CA SER A 129 -12.33 3.35 -15.20
C SER A 129 -13.51 3.86 -16.01
N GLY A 130 -14.35 4.72 -15.42
CA GLY A 130 -15.58 5.20 -16.05
C GLY A 130 -16.68 4.13 -16.26
N LEU A 131 -16.57 2.96 -15.59
CA LEU A 131 -17.52 1.85 -15.73
C LEU A 131 -18.91 2.15 -15.16
N GLU A 132 -18.99 3.00 -14.15
CA GLU A 132 -20.27 3.47 -13.59
C GLU A 132 -20.41 4.98 -13.70
N LYS A 133 -21.56 5.43 -14.22
CA LYS A 133 -21.91 6.85 -14.28
C LYS A 133 -22.78 7.22 -13.07
N GLY A 134 -22.43 8.31 -12.39
CA GLY A 134 -23.28 8.92 -11.35
C GLY A 134 -23.16 8.37 -9.93
N SER A 135 -22.30 7.38 -9.67
CA SER A 135 -22.08 6.83 -8.32
C SER A 135 -20.77 7.33 -7.66
N GLY A 136 -20.05 8.24 -8.32
CA GLY A 136 -18.72 8.66 -7.89
C GLY A 136 -18.70 9.89 -6.99
N LEU A 137 -17.73 9.95 -6.09
CA LEU A 137 -17.30 11.20 -5.49
C LEU A 137 -16.68 12.07 -6.59
N PRO A 138 -17.04 13.36 -6.72
CA PRO A 138 -16.38 14.24 -7.66
C PRO A 138 -14.92 14.43 -7.23
N LEU A 139 -13.99 13.90 -8.02
CA LEU A 139 -12.56 14.10 -7.83
C LEU A 139 -12.19 15.49 -8.36
N THR A 140 -12.19 16.49 -7.49
CA THR A 140 -11.70 17.82 -7.82
C THR A 140 -10.16 17.79 -7.92
N LEU A 141 -9.57 18.70 -8.70
CA LEU A 141 -8.11 18.77 -8.80
C LEU A 141 -7.43 19.06 -7.44
N PRO A 142 -7.97 19.91 -6.56
CA PRO A 142 -7.44 20.05 -5.19
C PRO A 142 -7.46 18.74 -4.41
N LEU A 143 -8.60 18.02 -4.39
CA LEU A 143 -8.72 16.74 -3.70
C LEU A 143 -7.71 15.72 -4.24
N LEU A 144 -7.59 15.60 -5.57
CA LEU A 144 -6.63 14.68 -6.19
C LEU A 144 -5.19 14.98 -5.73
N ARG A 145 -4.78 16.26 -5.71
CA ARG A 145 -3.46 16.65 -5.23
C ARG A 145 -3.24 16.31 -3.76
N LYS A 146 -4.24 16.54 -2.90
CA LYS A 146 -4.18 16.19 -1.48
C LYS A 146 -4.09 14.68 -1.26
N VAL A 147 -4.82 13.88 -2.05
CA VAL A 147 -4.74 12.42 -2.02
C VAL A 147 -3.36 11.93 -2.46
N ILE A 148 -2.81 12.46 -3.55
CA ILE A 148 -1.45 12.14 -4.00
C ILE A 148 -0.42 12.49 -2.91
N ALA A 149 -0.52 13.68 -2.31
CA ALA A 149 0.37 14.07 -1.22
C ALA A 149 0.23 13.14 0.01
N SER A 150 -1.00 12.72 0.35
CA SER A 150 -1.26 11.77 1.43
C SER A 150 -0.56 10.43 1.20
N ILE A 151 -0.52 9.95 -0.04
CA ILE A 151 0.15 8.69 -0.37
C ILE A 151 1.68 8.86 -0.24
N PHE A 152 2.28 9.90 -0.84
CA PHE A 152 3.73 10.13 -0.74
C PHE A 152 4.21 10.30 0.70
N TYR A 153 3.52 11.13 1.49
CA TYR A 153 3.86 11.29 2.90
C TYR A 153 3.68 9.99 3.68
N GLY A 154 2.58 9.29 3.45
CA GLY A 154 2.30 8.01 4.11
C GLY A 154 3.35 6.95 3.80
N ASP A 155 3.74 6.81 2.53
CA ASP A 155 4.78 5.86 2.10
C ASP A 155 6.12 6.17 2.75
N MET A 156 6.50 7.44 2.81
CA MET A 156 7.74 7.87 3.47
C MET A 156 7.71 7.58 4.98
N LEU A 157 6.60 7.88 5.65
CA LEU A 157 6.48 7.60 7.10
C LEU A 157 6.58 6.11 7.40
N VAL A 158 5.92 5.26 6.61
CA VAL A 158 6.00 3.80 6.76
C VAL A 158 7.44 3.32 6.53
N ALA A 159 8.11 3.78 5.47
CA ALA A 159 9.47 3.39 5.15
C ALA A 159 10.49 3.81 6.21
N LEU A 160 10.37 5.02 6.76
CA LEU A 160 11.25 5.52 7.82
C LEU A 160 11.01 4.80 9.15
N ARG A 161 9.73 4.59 9.52
CA ARG A 161 9.37 3.84 10.73
C ARG A 161 9.93 2.42 10.67
N SER A 162 9.71 1.71 9.57
CA SER A 162 10.13 0.31 9.43
C SER A 162 11.65 0.13 9.52
N GLN A 163 12.43 1.14 9.15
CA GLN A 163 13.88 1.13 9.25
C GLN A 163 14.42 1.66 10.60
N THR A 164 13.59 2.32 11.38
CA THR A 164 13.94 2.87 12.70
C THR A 164 13.50 1.95 13.83
N TYR A 165 12.25 1.50 13.80
CA TYR A 165 11.60 0.71 14.85
C TYR A 165 12.40 -0.53 15.31
N PRO A 166 13.01 -1.35 14.42
CA PRO A 166 13.77 -2.50 14.87
C PRO A 166 15.04 -2.17 15.67
N TYR A 167 15.54 -0.95 15.52
CA TYR A 167 16.84 -0.50 16.06
C TYR A 167 16.73 0.58 17.14
N GLU A 168 15.52 1.09 17.44
CA GLU A 168 15.33 2.14 18.44
C GLU A 168 15.79 1.72 19.83
N ASP A 169 16.54 2.59 20.51
CA ASP A 169 17.05 2.32 21.85
C ASP A 169 15.93 2.36 22.89
N ARG A 170 14.91 3.16 22.66
CA ARG A 170 13.70 3.21 23.49
C ARG A 170 12.48 2.83 22.65
N ARG A 171 11.86 1.71 23.00
CA ARG A 171 10.66 1.21 22.32
C ARG A 171 9.54 2.24 22.27
N GLY A 172 9.02 2.47 21.06
CA GLY A 172 7.91 3.37 20.77
C GLY A 172 8.32 4.75 20.27
N ASP A 173 9.62 5.08 20.19
CA ASP A 173 10.07 6.38 19.68
C ASP A 173 9.75 6.54 18.19
N ALA A 174 9.92 5.49 17.38
CA ALA A 174 9.56 5.50 15.96
C ALA A 174 8.05 5.63 15.77
N ASP A 175 7.24 4.94 16.58
CA ASP A 175 5.78 5.06 16.54
C ASP A 175 5.32 6.46 16.95
N ALA A 176 5.88 7.03 18.02
CA ALA A 176 5.59 8.38 18.49
C ALA A 176 5.94 9.44 17.43
N MET A 177 7.09 9.28 16.76
CA MET A 177 7.50 10.15 15.64
C MET A 177 6.52 10.05 14.47
N THR A 178 6.08 8.83 14.13
CA THR A 178 5.09 8.59 13.09
C THR A 178 3.76 9.29 13.41
N GLU A 179 3.26 9.15 14.63
CA GLU A 179 2.01 9.81 15.06
C GLU A 179 2.12 11.34 15.06
N LYS A 180 3.26 11.89 15.50
CA LYS A 180 3.57 13.33 15.41
C LYS A 180 3.44 13.81 13.95
N TRP A 181 4.05 13.10 13.02
CA TRP A 181 4.04 13.50 11.61
C TRP A 181 2.69 13.26 10.95
N ILE A 182 1.97 12.18 11.26
CA ILE A 182 0.59 11.99 10.78
C ILE A 182 -0.27 13.18 11.20
N SER A 183 -0.24 13.58 12.48
CA SER A 183 -1.01 14.71 12.99
C SER A 183 -0.62 16.04 12.31
N THR A 184 0.66 16.25 12.10
CA THR A 184 1.21 17.44 11.44
C THR A 184 0.73 17.52 9.98
N ILE A 185 0.86 16.43 9.22
CA ILE A 185 0.47 16.37 7.81
C ILE A 185 -1.06 16.50 7.67
N GLN A 186 -1.83 15.88 8.54
CA GLN A 186 -3.29 16.08 8.58
C GLN A 186 -3.66 17.55 8.79
N GLY A 187 -2.94 18.25 9.68
CA GLY A 187 -3.10 19.69 9.89
C GLY A 187 -2.76 20.50 8.64
N TRP A 188 -1.70 20.14 7.92
CA TRP A 188 -1.34 20.78 6.65
C TRP A 188 -2.41 20.60 5.58
N ILE A 189 -2.88 19.37 5.39
CA ILE A 189 -3.88 19.03 4.38
C ILE A 189 -5.21 19.75 4.66
N ARG A 190 -5.67 19.76 5.92
CA ARG A 190 -6.89 20.49 6.31
C ARG A 190 -6.76 22.00 6.17
N GLY A 191 -5.56 22.54 6.35
CA GLY A 191 -5.26 23.97 6.23
C GLY A 191 -4.79 24.39 4.84
N ASP A 192 -4.95 23.55 3.81
CA ASP A 192 -4.53 23.82 2.42
C ASP A 192 -3.04 24.18 2.28
N LYS A 193 -2.17 23.46 3.03
CA LYS A 193 -0.71 23.73 3.05
C LYS A 193 0.09 22.47 2.71
N ASN A 194 1.31 22.67 2.21
CA ASN A 194 2.35 21.64 2.06
C ASN A 194 1.94 20.39 1.25
N TYR A 195 1.01 20.51 0.30
CA TYR A 195 0.62 19.42 -0.59
C TYR A 195 0.96 19.69 -2.08
N SER A 196 1.59 20.81 -2.38
CA SER A 196 2.17 21.02 -3.71
C SER A 196 3.44 20.19 -3.89
N ALA A 197 3.79 19.85 -5.15
CA ALA A 197 5.03 19.10 -5.42
C ALA A 197 6.28 19.83 -4.86
N HIS A 198 6.31 21.16 -4.96
CA HIS A 198 7.40 21.97 -4.43
C HIS A 198 7.50 21.86 -2.91
N ASP A 199 6.37 21.96 -2.22
CA ASP A 199 6.35 21.89 -0.76
C ASP A 199 6.69 20.47 -0.28
N MET A 200 6.11 19.43 -0.90
CA MET A 200 6.41 18.06 -0.56
C MET A 200 7.91 17.76 -0.62
N LYS A 201 8.57 18.13 -1.72
CA LYS A 201 10.02 17.95 -1.90
C LYS A 201 10.84 18.58 -0.77
N LYS A 202 10.40 19.71 -0.25
CA LYS A 202 11.05 20.35 0.90
C LYS A 202 10.75 19.63 2.21
N ARG A 203 9.47 19.26 2.44
CA ARG A 203 9.03 18.60 3.70
C ARG A 203 9.59 17.20 3.87
N PHE A 204 9.90 16.50 2.79
CA PHE A 204 10.56 15.19 2.89
C PHE A 204 11.88 15.26 3.66
N TYR A 205 12.67 16.32 3.45
CA TYR A 205 13.91 16.52 4.21
C TYR A 205 13.65 16.80 5.69
N ASP A 206 12.61 17.56 6.02
CA ASP A 206 12.24 17.83 7.41
C ASP A 206 11.84 16.52 8.13
N ILE A 207 11.04 15.67 7.46
CA ILE A 207 10.59 14.39 7.99
C ILE A 207 11.78 13.44 8.21
N ALA A 208 12.62 13.26 7.19
CA ALA A 208 13.79 12.37 7.29
C ALA A 208 14.79 12.84 8.35
N ALA A 209 15.00 14.16 8.48
CA ALA A 209 15.84 14.73 9.52
C ALA A 209 15.33 14.41 10.93
N ASP A 210 14.02 14.54 11.15
CA ASP A 210 13.42 14.23 12.45
C ASP A 210 13.60 12.75 12.82
N TYR A 211 13.36 11.82 11.88
CA TYR A 211 13.60 10.40 12.13
C TYR A 211 15.07 10.09 12.43
N ALA A 212 16.00 10.78 11.79
CA ALA A 212 17.43 10.64 12.05
C ALA A 212 17.85 11.10 13.45
N THR A 213 17.00 11.84 14.18
CA THR A 213 17.25 12.22 15.57
C THR A 213 16.91 11.13 16.58
N ILE A 214 16.18 10.09 16.18
CA ILE A 214 15.81 8.99 17.07
C ILE A 214 17.08 8.18 17.39
N PRO A 215 17.43 7.99 18.69
CA PRO A 215 18.55 7.16 19.06
C PRO A 215 18.32 5.71 18.65
N ILE A 216 19.26 5.15 17.88
CA ILE A 216 19.20 3.77 17.38
C ILE A 216 20.54 3.07 17.56
N THR A 217 20.47 1.77 17.86
CA THR A 217 21.64 0.88 17.87
C THR A 217 21.41 -0.19 16.81
N ARG A 218 22.16 -0.09 15.70
CA ARG A 218 22.05 -1.06 14.62
C ARG A 218 22.83 -2.32 14.95
N VAL A 219 22.11 -3.43 14.96
CA VAL A 219 22.61 -4.80 15.08
C VAL A 219 22.20 -5.59 13.85
N PRO A 220 22.90 -6.68 13.50
CA PRO A 220 22.47 -7.54 12.40
C PRO A 220 21.04 -8.04 12.63
N LYS A 221 20.15 -7.80 11.65
CA LYS A 221 18.76 -8.29 11.66
C LYS A 221 18.42 -8.89 10.31
N VAL A 222 17.49 -9.84 10.32
CA VAL A 222 16.91 -10.35 9.09
C VAL A 222 16.10 -9.24 8.43
N LYS A 223 16.48 -8.90 7.19
CA LYS A 223 15.73 -7.96 6.37
C LYS A 223 14.71 -8.71 5.54
N VAL A 224 13.44 -8.32 5.66
CA VAL A 224 12.30 -8.99 5.01
C VAL A 224 11.54 -8.02 4.13
N GLY A 225 11.46 -8.34 2.84
CA GLY A 225 10.56 -7.66 1.91
C GLY A 225 9.15 -8.27 1.96
N VAL A 226 8.12 -7.46 1.81
CA VAL A 226 6.74 -7.94 1.67
C VAL A 226 6.16 -7.44 0.35
N VAL A 227 5.82 -8.37 -0.53
CA VAL A 227 5.10 -8.11 -1.78
C VAL A 227 3.81 -8.89 -1.81
N GLY A 228 2.92 -8.58 -2.74
CA GLY A 228 1.67 -9.33 -2.87
C GLY A 228 0.56 -8.50 -3.46
N GLU A 229 -0.64 -9.04 -3.44
CA GLU A 229 -1.86 -8.35 -3.85
C GLU A 229 -2.06 -7.14 -2.94
N ILE A 230 -2.43 -6.00 -3.53
CA ILE A 230 -2.41 -4.69 -2.88
C ILE A 230 -3.17 -4.65 -1.56
N TYR A 231 -4.37 -5.24 -1.48
CA TYR A 231 -5.13 -5.25 -0.24
C TYR A 231 -4.45 -6.13 0.82
N VAL A 232 -4.08 -7.36 0.47
CA VAL A 232 -3.44 -8.30 1.40
C VAL A 232 -2.04 -7.82 1.80
N LYS A 233 -1.30 -7.16 0.90
CA LYS A 233 0.02 -6.61 1.20
C LYS A 233 -0.02 -5.59 2.35
N TYR A 234 -1.00 -4.68 2.34
CA TYR A 234 -1.04 -3.57 3.30
C TYR A 234 -2.04 -3.75 4.46
N SER A 235 -3.10 -4.56 4.28
CA SER A 235 -4.18 -4.62 5.26
C SER A 235 -3.86 -5.56 6.41
N PRO A 236 -3.82 -5.06 7.67
CA PRO A 236 -3.70 -5.93 8.84
C PRO A 236 -4.81 -6.98 8.94
N LEU A 237 -6.02 -6.64 8.50
CA LEU A 237 -7.14 -7.59 8.38
C LEU A 237 -6.86 -8.66 7.32
N GLY A 238 -6.27 -8.26 6.17
CA GLY A 238 -6.03 -9.15 5.04
C GLY A 238 -4.88 -10.12 5.24
N ASN A 239 -3.87 -9.75 6.05
CA ASN A 239 -2.63 -10.50 6.23
C ASN A 239 -2.35 -10.93 7.67
N ASN A 240 -3.35 -10.84 8.56
CA ASN A 240 -3.22 -11.24 9.98
C ASN A 240 -2.10 -10.49 10.72
N ASP A 241 -1.98 -9.16 10.51
CA ASP A 241 -0.94 -8.30 11.10
C ASP A 241 0.49 -8.77 10.74
N LEU A 242 0.75 -9.11 9.48
CA LEU A 242 2.02 -9.65 8.99
C LEU A 242 3.23 -8.77 9.38
N GLU A 243 3.12 -7.46 9.25
CA GLU A 243 4.20 -6.53 9.62
C GLU A 243 4.56 -6.64 11.10
N LYS A 244 3.56 -6.58 11.99
CA LYS A 244 3.77 -6.78 13.43
C LYS A 244 4.31 -8.16 13.77
N PHE A 245 3.87 -9.20 13.04
CA PHE A 245 4.41 -10.53 13.22
C PHE A 245 5.90 -10.58 12.88
N LEU A 246 6.32 -10.03 11.75
CA LEU A 246 7.73 -9.97 11.36
C LEU A 246 8.57 -9.11 12.34
N GLU A 247 8.04 -7.99 12.80
CA GLU A 247 8.66 -7.16 13.85
C GLU A 247 8.83 -7.95 15.16
N SER A 248 7.83 -8.76 15.53
CA SER A 248 7.92 -9.66 16.71
C SER A 248 8.97 -10.76 16.57
N GLN A 249 9.35 -11.07 15.33
CA GLN A 249 10.45 -11.99 15.00
C GLN A 249 11.80 -11.29 14.86
N ASP A 250 11.89 -10.03 15.30
CA ASP A 250 13.11 -9.21 15.27
C ASP A 250 13.65 -8.94 13.86
N CYS A 251 12.75 -8.68 12.91
CA CYS A 251 13.07 -8.38 11.52
C CYS A 251 12.99 -6.88 11.22
N GLU A 252 13.82 -6.41 10.28
CA GLU A 252 13.60 -5.16 9.57
C GLU A 252 12.71 -5.42 8.36
N VAL A 253 11.54 -4.77 8.31
CA VAL A 253 10.53 -5.00 7.27
C VAL A 253 10.59 -3.91 6.21
N ASN A 254 10.55 -4.29 4.93
CA ASN A 254 10.40 -3.36 3.82
C ASN A 254 9.10 -3.67 3.06
N LEU A 255 8.20 -2.70 3.09
CA LEU A 255 6.93 -2.74 2.40
C LEU A 255 6.96 -1.68 1.28
N PRO A 256 7.07 -2.07 -0.01
CA PRO A 256 7.06 -1.11 -1.12
C PRO A 256 5.85 -0.19 -1.06
N GLY A 257 6.06 1.09 -1.33
CA GLY A 257 5.05 2.13 -1.15
C GLY A 257 3.81 1.98 -2.04
N LEU A 258 2.69 2.50 -1.57
CA LEU A 258 1.42 2.49 -2.30
C LEU A 258 1.47 3.32 -3.59
N MET A 259 2.32 4.36 -3.62
CA MET A 259 2.49 5.20 -4.81
C MET A 259 2.99 4.41 -6.01
N GLY A 260 3.82 3.39 -5.82
CA GLY A 260 4.27 2.51 -6.90
C GLY A 260 3.12 1.86 -7.68
N PHE A 261 2.02 1.51 -7.00
CA PHE A 261 0.82 1.01 -7.67
C PHE A 261 0.08 2.10 -8.46
N VAL A 262 0.06 3.34 -7.97
CA VAL A 262 -0.52 4.49 -8.70
C VAL A 262 0.29 4.76 -9.97
N GLU A 263 1.61 4.81 -9.85
CA GLU A 263 2.53 4.99 -10.98
C GLU A 263 2.40 3.85 -12.00
N TYR A 264 2.27 2.61 -11.53
CA TYR A 264 1.98 1.43 -12.37
C TYR A 264 0.68 1.61 -13.16
N CYS A 265 -0.40 2.06 -12.53
CA CYS A 265 -1.65 2.33 -13.22
C CYS A 265 -1.50 3.40 -14.31
N VAL A 266 -0.76 4.47 -14.04
CA VAL A 266 -0.47 5.53 -15.01
C VAL A 266 0.41 5.01 -16.15
N ALA A 267 1.46 4.25 -15.86
CA ALA A 267 2.35 3.66 -16.85
C ALA A 267 1.60 2.73 -17.82
N ASN A 268 0.62 1.97 -17.32
CA ASN A 268 -0.16 1.06 -18.13
C ASN A 268 -0.99 1.76 -19.22
N TYR A 269 -1.40 3.02 -19.05
CA TYR A 269 -2.02 3.79 -20.12
C TYR A 269 -1.08 3.98 -21.32
N ARG A 270 0.18 4.25 -21.05
CA ARG A 270 1.20 4.36 -22.10
C ARG A 270 1.46 2.99 -22.73
N LEU A 271 1.64 1.96 -21.93
CA LEU A 271 1.92 0.59 -22.39
C LEU A 271 0.76 0.04 -23.24
N ASP A 272 -0.50 0.36 -22.90
CA ASP A 272 -1.65 -0.02 -23.73
C ASP A 272 -1.59 0.55 -25.14
N ILE A 273 -1.23 1.83 -25.23
CA ILE A 273 -1.15 2.50 -26.52
C ILE A 273 0.02 1.95 -27.33
N ASP A 274 1.13 1.62 -26.70
CA ASP A 274 2.29 1.03 -27.36
C ASP A 274 2.01 -0.42 -27.84
N LEU A 275 1.25 -1.22 -27.06
CA LEU A 275 0.95 -2.61 -27.38
C LEU A 275 -0.25 -2.79 -28.32
N TYR A 276 -1.27 -1.97 -28.18
CA TYR A 276 -2.56 -2.16 -28.86
C TYR A 276 -2.98 -1.01 -29.76
N GLY A 277 -2.18 0.04 -29.82
CA GLY A 277 -2.49 1.27 -30.54
C GLY A 277 -3.42 2.19 -29.74
N GLY A 278 -3.54 3.43 -30.20
CA GLY A 278 -4.41 4.42 -29.56
C GLY A 278 -3.94 5.85 -29.76
N ASN A 279 -4.47 6.76 -28.96
CA ASN A 279 -4.17 8.18 -29.07
C ASN A 279 -2.82 8.53 -28.45
N LYS A 280 -1.84 8.89 -29.31
CA LYS A 280 -0.48 9.27 -28.89
C LYS A 280 -0.43 10.51 -27.99
N LEU A 281 -1.43 11.42 -28.05
CA LEU A 281 -1.50 12.58 -27.15
C LEU A 281 -1.83 12.14 -25.71
N VAL A 282 -2.72 11.15 -25.57
CA VAL A 282 -3.04 10.55 -24.26
C VAL A 282 -1.82 9.85 -23.70
N ALA A 283 -1.08 9.09 -24.53
CA ALA A 283 0.18 8.48 -24.14
C ALA A 283 1.20 9.50 -23.63
N GLY A 284 1.38 10.59 -24.38
CA GLY A 284 2.30 11.68 -23.98
C GLY A 284 1.85 12.38 -22.70
N GLY A 285 0.56 12.56 -22.48
CA GLY A 285 -0.02 13.08 -21.24
C GLY A 285 0.25 12.19 -20.04
N ALA A 286 0.01 10.87 -20.19
CA ALA A 286 0.29 9.88 -19.16
C ALA A 286 1.78 9.82 -18.80
N ASP A 287 2.66 9.88 -19.80
CA ASP A 287 4.11 9.86 -19.59
C ASP A 287 4.63 11.12 -18.87
N LYS A 288 4.07 12.29 -19.19
CA LYS A 288 4.37 13.54 -18.45
C LYS A 288 3.89 13.47 -16.99
N PHE A 289 2.69 12.93 -16.77
CA PHE A 289 2.14 12.78 -15.43
C PHE A 289 2.94 11.76 -14.62
N LEU A 290 3.33 10.65 -15.21
CA LEU A 290 4.22 9.66 -14.60
C LEU A 290 5.57 10.30 -14.23
N GLY A 291 6.19 11.07 -15.14
CA GLY A 291 7.44 11.78 -14.85
C GLY A 291 7.32 12.82 -13.74
N TRP A 292 6.15 13.42 -13.57
CA TRP A 292 5.88 14.35 -12.46
C TRP A 292 5.76 13.58 -11.13
N LEU A 293 5.05 12.44 -11.07
CA LEU A 293 4.99 11.58 -9.88
C LEU A 293 6.37 11.04 -9.51
N ASP A 294 7.09 10.45 -10.46
CA ASP A 294 8.43 9.90 -10.28
C ASP A 294 9.41 10.97 -9.74
N SER A 295 9.31 12.22 -10.22
CA SER A 295 10.14 13.33 -9.71
C SER A 295 9.88 13.69 -8.24
N ILE A 296 8.66 13.43 -7.74
CA ILE A 296 8.32 13.64 -6.32
C ILE A 296 8.84 12.45 -5.52
N GLY A 297 8.63 11.23 -6.02
CA GLY A 297 9.16 10.01 -5.41
C GLY A 297 10.68 10.04 -5.26
N CYS A 298 11.41 10.40 -6.33
CA CYS A 298 12.87 10.56 -6.27
C CYS A 298 13.31 11.56 -5.20
N ALA A 299 12.61 12.69 -5.05
CA ALA A 299 12.94 13.66 -4.01
C ALA A 299 12.72 13.12 -2.58
N SER A 300 11.71 12.27 -2.38
CA SER A 300 11.51 11.54 -1.12
C SER A 300 12.67 10.58 -0.86
N TYR A 301 13.07 9.82 -1.87
CA TYR A 301 14.19 8.88 -1.78
C TYR A 301 15.53 9.57 -1.54
N ASP A 302 15.77 10.71 -2.17
CA ASP A 302 16.97 11.51 -1.94
C ASP A 302 17.03 12.06 -0.52
N ALA A 303 15.88 12.50 0.02
CA ALA A 303 15.79 12.93 1.41
C ALA A 303 16.09 11.76 2.37
N MET A 304 15.55 10.58 2.14
CA MET A 304 15.83 9.39 2.94
C MET A 304 17.32 9.02 2.90
N ARG A 305 17.91 8.92 1.70
CA ARG A 305 19.35 8.58 1.54
C ARG A 305 20.26 9.59 2.21
N LYS A 306 19.93 10.91 2.14
CA LYS A 306 20.71 11.96 2.80
C LYS A 306 20.87 11.73 4.30
N TYR A 307 19.87 11.14 4.94
CA TYR A 307 19.88 10.87 6.37
C TYR A 307 20.17 9.40 6.72
N GLY A 308 20.74 8.63 5.78
CA GLY A 308 21.23 7.27 6.02
C GLY A 308 20.16 6.18 6.01
N PHE A 309 18.97 6.47 5.47
CA PHE A 309 17.92 5.48 5.26
C PHE A 309 18.01 4.85 3.87
N TYR A 310 17.68 3.58 3.78
CA TYR A 310 17.49 2.92 2.49
C TYR A 310 16.29 3.54 1.75
N ALA A 311 16.45 3.71 0.44
CA ALA A 311 15.36 4.06 -0.46
C ALA A 311 15.54 3.35 -1.81
N PRO A 312 14.44 2.92 -2.45
CA PRO A 312 14.47 2.26 -3.74
C PRO A 312 14.96 3.18 -4.86
N GLY A 313 15.12 2.64 -6.07
CA GLY A 313 15.33 3.39 -7.29
C GLY A 313 14.09 4.21 -7.73
N SER A 314 14.21 4.92 -8.85
CA SER A 314 13.07 5.59 -9.47
C SER A 314 12.06 4.57 -10.01
N PHE A 315 10.80 4.97 -10.20
CA PHE A 315 9.80 4.10 -10.80
C PHE A 315 10.18 3.69 -12.23
N ARG A 316 10.87 4.57 -12.97
CA ARG A 316 11.38 4.24 -14.32
C ARG A 316 12.48 3.17 -14.30
N GLU A 317 13.29 3.11 -13.24
CA GLU A 317 14.25 2.02 -13.02
C GLU A 317 13.53 0.74 -12.63
N LEU A 318 12.52 0.81 -11.77
CA LEU A 318 11.67 -0.32 -11.39
C LEU A 318 11.01 -0.98 -12.61
N MET A 319 10.55 -0.19 -13.59
CA MET A 319 9.97 -0.71 -14.84
C MET A 319 10.94 -1.58 -15.66
N LYS A 320 12.25 -1.43 -15.49
CA LYS A 320 13.26 -2.23 -16.19
C LYS A 320 13.58 -3.57 -15.51
N LYS A 321 13.30 -3.67 -14.20
CA LYS A 321 13.65 -4.86 -13.39
C LYS A 321 13.06 -6.18 -13.92
N PRO A 322 11.82 -6.26 -14.42
CA PRO A 322 11.26 -7.51 -14.92
C PRO A 322 11.77 -7.91 -16.31
N GLU A 323 12.67 -7.15 -16.93
CA GLU A 323 13.23 -7.47 -18.24
C GLU A 323 13.88 -8.88 -18.24
N GLY A 324 13.58 -9.68 -19.27
CA GLY A 324 14.02 -11.07 -19.35
C GLY A 324 13.24 -12.07 -18.49
N ILE A 325 12.40 -11.60 -17.56
CA ILE A 325 11.56 -12.45 -16.69
C ILE A 325 10.12 -12.46 -17.16
N ILE A 326 9.50 -11.28 -17.25
CA ILE A 326 8.10 -11.13 -17.68
C ILE A 326 7.92 -9.84 -18.49
N SER A 327 7.02 -9.89 -19.45
CA SER A 327 6.67 -8.71 -20.25
C SER A 327 5.86 -7.69 -19.43
N LEU A 328 6.08 -6.39 -19.68
CA LEU A 328 5.24 -5.33 -19.14
C LEU A 328 3.80 -5.41 -19.67
N GLY A 329 3.52 -6.22 -20.68
CA GLY A 329 2.17 -6.56 -21.12
C GLY A 329 1.39 -7.42 -20.13
N ALA A 330 2.05 -8.07 -19.16
CA ALA A 330 1.41 -8.80 -18.07
C ALA A 330 0.93 -7.83 -16.97
N LYS A 331 -0.15 -7.09 -17.23
CA LYS A 331 -0.59 -5.92 -16.46
C LYS A 331 -1.95 -6.07 -15.77
N MET A 332 -2.49 -7.28 -15.65
CA MET A 332 -3.74 -7.51 -14.92
C MET A 332 -3.49 -7.52 -13.41
N GLY A 333 -4.35 -6.82 -12.65
CA GLY A 333 -4.13 -6.58 -11.23
C GLY A 333 -2.85 -5.78 -11.00
N GLU A 334 -1.97 -6.24 -10.14
CA GLU A 334 -0.63 -5.69 -9.89
C GLU A 334 0.36 -6.04 -11.04
N GLY A 335 0.04 -7.07 -11.80
CA GLY A 335 0.77 -7.45 -12.99
C GLY A 335 2.28 -7.53 -12.80
N TRP A 336 3.04 -7.03 -13.78
CA TRP A 336 4.51 -7.02 -13.78
C TRP A 336 5.13 -6.30 -12.56
N LEU A 337 4.37 -5.41 -11.89
CA LEU A 337 4.86 -4.69 -10.71
C LEU A 337 5.28 -5.66 -9.59
N LEU A 338 4.51 -6.73 -9.35
CA LEU A 338 4.88 -7.74 -8.34
C LEU A 338 6.24 -8.36 -8.59
N THR A 339 6.52 -8.73 -9.84
CA THR A 339 7.82 -9.29 -10.23
C THR A 339 8.92 -8.24 -10.07
N ALA A 340 8.67 -7.00 -10.48
CA ALA A 340 9.62 -5.89 -10.36
C ALA A 340 9.95 -5.57 -8.90
N GLU A 341 8.96 -5.49 -8.02
CA GLU A 341 9.15 -5.25 -6.58
C GLU A 341 9.98 -6.36 -5.92
N MET A 342 9.78 -7.64 -6.29
CA MET A 342 10.61 -8.72 -5.76
C MET A 342 12.07 -8.55 -6.13
N ILE A 343 12.38 -8.19 -7.38
CA ILE A 343 13.75 -7.98 -7.84
C ILE A 343 14.37 -6.76 -7.16
N GLU A 344 13.64 -5.64 -7.09
CA GLU A 344 14.08 -4.42 -6.39
C GLU A 344 14.45 -4.71 -4.94
N LEU A 345 13.63 -5.49 -4.23
CA LEU A 345 13.88 -5.87 -2.84
C LEU A 345 15.11 -6.75 -2.71
N VAL A 346 15.29 -7.73 -3.60
CA VAL A 346 16.50 -8.59 -3.61
C VAL A 346 17.75 -7.74 -3.80
N GLU A 347 17.76 -6.86 -4.79
CA GLU A 347 18.89 -5.98 -5.09
C GLU A 347 19.12 -4.92 -3.99
N GLY A 348 18.05 -4.53 -3.29
CA GLY A 348 18.09 -3.61 -2.14
C GLY A 348 18.52 -4.25 -0.81
N GLY A 349 18.87 -5.54 -0.81
CA GLY A 349 19.31 -6.26 0.39
C GLY A 349 18.17 -6.85 1.24
N TYR A 350 16.91 -6.83 0.74
CA TYR A 350 15.74 -7.46 1.37
C TYR A 350 15.40 -8.78 0.67
N GLY A 351 16.42 -9.61 0.42
CA GLY A 351 16.27 -10.86 -0.34
C GLY A 351 15.42 -11.94 0.31
N ASN A 352 15.04 -11.80 1.59
CA ASN A 352 14.04 -12.65 2.22
C ASN A 352 12.66 -12.03 1.98
N ILE A 353 11.82 -12.64 1.17
CA ILE A 353 10.57 -12.04 0.69
C ILE A 353 9.38 -12.90 1.05
N VAL A 354 8.41 -12.29 1.72
CA VAL A 354 7.06 -12.85 1.86
C VAL A 354 6.23 -12.36 0.67
N CYS A 355 5.79 -13.29 -0.18
CA CYS A 355 4.85 -13.00 -1.25
C CYS A 355 3.43 -13.33 -0.76
N ALA A 356 2.69 -12.30 -0.30
CA ALA A 356 1.35 -12.44 0.26
C ALA A 356 0.32 -12.64 -0.86
N GLN A 357 -0.32 -13.81 -0.89
CA GLN A 357 -1.21 -14.23 -1.96
C GLN A 357 -2.62 -14.47 -1.46
N PRO A 358 -3.62 -13.72 -1.92
CA PRO A 358 -5.00 -14.03 -1.59
C PRO A 358 -5.54 -15.17 -2.45
N PHE A 359 -6.33 -16.04 -1.84
CA PHE A 359 -7.10 -17.03 -2.57
C PHE A 359 -7.95 -16.36 -3.67
N GLY A 360 -7.99 -16.97 -4.85
CA GLY A 360 -8.75 -16.49 -6.00
C GLY A 360 -8.15 -15.31 -6.75
N CYS A 361 -6.95 -14.84 -6.40
CA CYS A 361 -6.24 -13.80 -7.14
C CYS A 361 -5.38 -14.41 -8.25
N LEU A 362 -5.95 -14.53 -9.44
CA LEU A 362 -5.26 -15.10 -10.59
C LEU A 362 -3.98 -14.34 -10.99
N PRO A 363 -4.00 -12.99 -11.11
CA PRO A 363 -2.77 -12.25 -11.44
C PRO A 363 -1.63 -12.54 -10.47
N ASN A 364 -1.90 -12.56 -9.16
CA ASN A 364 -0.89 -12.80 -8.16
C ASN A 364 -0.27 -14.20 -8.26
N HIS A 365 -1.07 -15.23 -8.54
CA HIS A 365 -0.56 -16.58 -8.77
C HIS A 365 0.34 -16.67 -10.00
N ILE A 366 0.06 -15.91 -11.06
CA ILE A 366 0.84 -15.92 -12.31
C ILE A 366 2.12 -15.09 -12.15
N VAL A 367 1.99 -13.81 -11.81
CA VAL A 367 3.11 -12.84 -11.84
C VAL A 367 3.85 -12.72 -10.51
N GLY A 368 3.26 -13.19 -9.42
CA GLY A 368 3.93 -13.34 -8.13
C GLY A 368 4.55 -14.74 -8.02
N LYS A 369 3.75 -15.72 -7.57
CA LYS A 369 4.20 -17.10 -7.30
C LYS A 369 4.83 -17.77 -8.52
N GLY A 370 4.26 -17.60 -9.72
CA GLY A 370 4.73 -18.23 -10.94
C GLY A 370 6.11 -17.75 -11.39
N MET A 371 6.55 -16.55 -10.98
CA MET A 371 7.84 -15.99 -11.38
C MET A 371 8.98 -16.29 -10.40
N ILE A 372 8.71 -16.83 -9.21
CA ILE A 372 9.68 -17.07 -8.15
C ILE A 372 10.90 -17.89 -8.66
N ASN A 373 10.65 -18.95 -9.41
CA ASN A 373 11.73 -19.79 -9.90
C ASN A 373 12.64 -19.08 -10.92
N LYS A 374 12.06 -18.21 -11.76
CA LYS A 374 12.84 -17.39 -12.69
C LYS A 374 13.67 -16.35 -11.95
N ILE A 375 13.09 -15.71 -10.92
CA ILE A 375 13.82 -14.75 -10.09
C ILE A 375 14.99 -15.44 -9.39
N ARG A 376 14.78 -16.62 -8.79
CA ARG A 376 15.83 -17.39 -8.14
C ARG A 376 16.92 -17.84 -9.09
N ALA A 377 16.62 -18.10 -10.35
CA ALA A 377 17.62 -18.46 -11.36
C ALA A 377 18.58 -17.30 -11.64
N LEU A 378 18.10 -16.05 -11.55
CA LEU A 378 18.91 -14.83 -11.74
C LEU A 378 19.52 -14.32 -10.42
N HIS A 379 18.85 -14.55 -9.31
CA HIS A 379 19.24 -14.15 -7.96
C HIS A 379 19.22 -15.39 -7.03
N PRO A 380 20.24 -16.25 -7.04
CA PRO A 380 20.26 -17.54 -6.31
C PRO A 380 20.07 -17.39 -4.79
N ASP A 381 20.47 -16.23 -4.24
CA ASP A 381 20.32 -15.93 -2.81
C ASP A 381 18.91 -15.46 -2.40
N ALA A 382 18.01 -15.26 -3.35
CA ALA A 382 16.65 -14.85 -3.08
C ALA A 382 15.86 -15.94 -2.34
N ASN A 383 15.45 -15.63 -1.11
CA ASN A 383 14.66 -16.51 -0.24
C ASN A 383 13.18 -16.08 -0.24
N ILE A 384 12.49 -16.36 -1.34
CA ILE A 384 11.11 -15.91 -1.55
C ILE A 384 10.12 -17.00 -1.12
N THR A 385 9.22 -16.66 -0.20
CA THR A 385 8.19 -17.58 0.32
C THR A 385 6.80 -17.08 -0.02
N PRO A 386 6.04 -17.78 -0.87
CA PRO A 386 4.63 -17.47 -1.08
C PRO A 386 3.81 -17.93 0.12
N VAL A 387 2.95 -17.05 0.62
CA VAL A 387 2.01 -17.33 1.72
C VAL A 387 0.60 -17.07 1.23
N ASP A 388 -0.21 -18.13 1.24
CA ASP A 388 -1.60 -18.05 0.78
C ASP A 388 -2.51 -17.60 1.93
N TYR A 389 -3.37 -16.60 1.65
CA TYR A 389 -4.36 -16.03 2.55
C TYR A 389 -5.76 -16.35 2.03
N ASP A 390 -6.54 -17.04 2.85
CA ASP A 390 -7.94 -17.38 2.55
C ASP A 390 -8.75 -17.55 3.85
N PRO A 391 -10.08 -17.58 3.79
CA PRO A 391 -10.91 -17.69 4.99
C PRO A 391 -10.72 -19.00 5.78
N SER A 392 -10.20 -20.05 5.15
CA SER A 392 -9.96 -21.36 5.77
C SER A 392 -8.53 -21.55 6.25
N ALA A 393 -7.59 -20.72 5.79
CA ALA A 393 -6.20 -20.78 6.20
C ALA A 393 -6.03 -20.33 7.65
N THR A 394 -5.33 -21.15 8.43
CA THR A 394 -5.03 -20.79 9.81
C THR A 394 -3.82 -19.87 9.88
N ARG A 395 -3.90 -18.85 10.74
CA ARG A 395 -2.78 -17.96 11.05
C ARG A 395 -1.51 -18.72 11.41
N VAL A 396 -1.62 -19.80 12.18
CA VAL A 396 -0.48 -20.62 12.60
C VAL A 396 0.25 -21.23 11.41
N ASN A 397 -0.46 -21.74 10.41
CA ASN A 397 0.16 -22.31 9.21
C ASN A 397 0.91 -21.23 8.39
N GLN A 398 0.35 -20.04 8.27
CA GLN A 398 0.99 -18.93 7.61
C GLN A 398 2.27 -18.51 8.35
N GLU A 399 2.18 -18.31 9.67
CA GLU A 399 3.32 -17.97 10.52
C GLU A 399 4.42 -19.03 10.47
N ASN A 400 4.07 -20.33 10.46
CA ASN A 400 5.05 -21.40 10.39
C ASN A 400 5.83 -21.39 9.06
N ARG A 401 5.17 -21.09 7.93
CA ARG A 401 5.88 -20.93 6.65
C ARG A 401 6.85 -19.75 6.68
N ILE A 402 6.46 -18.65 7.29
CA ILE A 402 7.33 -17.48 7.47
C ILE A 402 8.50 -17.81 8.40
N LYS A 403 8.26 -18.50 9.52
CA LYS A 403 9.31 -18.94 10.46
C LYS A 403 10.35 -19.83 9.79
N LEU A 404 9.93 -20.73 8.88
CA LEU A 404 10.87 -21.54 8.09
C LEU A 404 11.75 -20.67 7.19
N MET A 405 11.17 -19.67 6.50
CA MET A 405 11.95 -18.70 5.73
C MET A 405 12.95 -17.96 6.61
N LEU A 406 12.51 -17.49 7.79
CA LEU A 406 13.36 -16.76 8.73
C LEU A 406 14.46 -17.62 9.32
N ALA A 407 14.24 -18.93 9.53
CA ALA A 407 15.29 -19.84 9.98
C ALA A 407 16.45 -19.90 8.98
N VAL A 408 16.13 -20.07 7.68
CA VAL A 408 17.16 -20.03 6.61
C VAL A 408 17.85 -18.68 6.54
N ALA A 409 17.10 -17.57 6.74
CA ALA A 409 17.68 -16.24 6.71
C ALA A 409 18.65 -15.98 7.87
N ARG A 410 18.35 -16.50 9.06
CA ARG A 410 19.20 -16.33 10.25
C ARG A 410 20.54 -17.07 10.14
N GLU A 411 20.58 -18.19 9.45
CA GLU A 411 21.84 -18.91 9.18
C GLU A 411 22.83 -18.07 8.34
N LYS A 412 22.33 -17.10 7.57
CA LYS A 412 23.13 -16.21 6.73
C LYS A 412 23.55 -14.90 7.41
N LEU A 413 23.12 -14.65 8.65
CA LEU A 413 23.39 -13.41 9.39
C LEU A 413 24.81 -13.32 10.01
N ASP A 414 25.69 -14.26 9.74
CA ASP A 414 27.01 -14.42 10.40
C ASP A 414 28.04 -13.31 10.13
N THR A 415 27.69 -12.23 9.42
CA THR A 415 28.61 -11.12 9.18
C THR A 415 28.28 -9.94 10.09
N PRO A 416 29.21 -9.50 11.00
CA PRO A 416 28.97 -8.34 11.84
C PRO A 416 28.77 -7.07 11.01
N ILE A 417 27.62 -6.43 11.16
CA ILE A 417 27.39 -5.08 10.60
C ILE A 417 27.93 -4.08 11.62
N ALA A 418 28.80 -3.17 11.20
CA ALA A 418 29.26 -2.09 12.06
C ALA A 418 28.06 -1.28 12.61
N PRO A 419 28.04 -0.93 13.90
CA PRO A 419 26.95 -0.12 14.45
C PRO A 419 26.92 1.23 13.74
N ILE A 420 25.75 1.59 13.20
CA ILE A 420 25.52 2.93 12.66
C ILE A 420 25.07 3.79 13.83
N ARG A 421 25.88 4.77 14.21
CA ARG A 421 25.55 5.77 15.23
C ARG A 421 24.61 6.84 14.64
N PRO A 422 23.79 7.51 15.45
CA PRO A 422 23.08 8.71 15.02
C PRO A 422 24.06 9.72 14.43
N LEU A 423 23.65 10.39 13.35
CA LEU A 423 24.45 11.48 12.77
C LEU A 423 24.50 12.65 13.76
N THR A 424 25.67 13.23 13.94
CA THR A 424 25.81 14.46 14.74
C THR A 424 25.18 15.65 14.01
N ALA A 425 24.88 16.74 14.76
CA ALA A 425 24.34 17.95 14.15
C ALA A 425 25.29 18.53 13.08
N GLU A 426 26.60 18.39 13.23
CA GLU A 426 27.61 18.82 12.25
C GLU A 426 27.58 17.97 10.99
N GLU A 427 27.41 16.65 11.11
CA GLU A 427 27.28 15.72 9.97
C GLU A 427 25.98 15.95 9.21
N LEU A 428 24.90 16.29 9.90
CA LEU A 428 23.62 16.66 9.30
C LEU A 428 23.70 18.00 8.54
N ALA A 429 24.51 18.95 9.02
CA ALA A 429 24.73 20.24 8.39
C ALA A 429 25.70 20.18 7.18
N GLY A 430 26.67 19.25 7.21
CA GLY A 430 27.74 19.13 6.22
C GLY A 430 27.44 18.23 5.00
N GLY A 431 26.30 17.58 4.97
CA GLY A 431 25.97 16.53 3.99
C GLY A 431 26.44 15.15 4.46
N ALA A 432 25.58 14.15 4.29
CA ALA A 432 25.82 12.80 4.80
C ALA A 432 27.11 12.19 4.24
N PRO A 433 27.91 11.48 5.05
CA PRO A 433 28.97 10.64 4.51
C PRO A 433 28.35 9.61 3.56
N GLN A 434 28.97 9.42 2.40
CA GLN A 434 28.56 8.37 1.47
C GLN A 434 28.64 7.04 2.23
N VAL A 435 27.49 6.42 2.47
CA VAL A 435 27.45 5.05 2.95
C VAL A 435 27.98 4.18 1.80
N VAL A 436 29.24 3.81 1.88
CA VAL A 436 29.82 2.78 1.00
C VAL A 436 29.13 1.48 1.36
N THR A 437 28.12 1.11 0.62
CA THR A 437 27.61 -0.25 0.59
C THR A 437 28.69 -1.10 -0.08
N THR A 438 29.60 -1.67 0.69
CA THR A 438 30.37 -2.81 0.22
C THR A 438 29.40 -3.97 0.07
N VAL A 439 28.86 -4.10 -1.13
CA VAL A 439 28.31 -5.35 -1.63
C VAL A 439 29.53 -6.23 -1.91
N GLN A 440 29.76 -7.26 -1.10
CA GLN A 440 30.44 -8.47 -1.51
C GLN A 440 29.43 -9.59 -1.59
#